data_a708e22c34057ca137028858339179ba
#
_entry.id   a708e22c34057ca137028858339179ba
#
_cell.length_a   1.000
_cell.length_b   1.000
_cell.length_c   1.000
_cell.angle_alpha   90.00
_cell.angle_beta   90.00
_cell.angle_gamma   90.00
#
_symmetry.space_group_name_H-M   'P 1'
#
loop_
_entity.id
_entity.type
_entity.pdbx_description
1 polymer ?
#
loop_
_entity_poly.entity_id
_entity_poly.type
_entity_poly.pdbx_seq_one_letter_code
_entity_poly.pdbx_strand_id
1 'polypeptide(L)'
;ALSSAASDVYKRQTLSGGENQRVKLAYYLGLGKTKPTLFIFDEPTTGLHFHDIKRLLEAFDALIGRGHTVIVIEHNLEMIKCADYIIDLGPDGGNRGGNVVCTGTPEEVIMCKESLTGKYLKDKLL
;
A
#
# COMPACT_ATOMS: atom_id res chain seq x y z
N ALA A 1 -25.36 -14.76 -8.84
CA ALA A 1 -24.40 -14.12 -7.93
C ALA A 1 -23.26 -15.06 -7.51
N LEU A 2 -23.56 -16.32 -7.18
CA LEU A 2 -22.56 -17.34 -6.80
C LEU A 2 -21.65 -17.76 -7.96
N SER A 3 -22.17 -17.78 -9.18
CA SER A 3 -21.43 -18.14 -10.41
C SER A 3 -20.35 -17.09 -10.76
N SER A 4 -20.65 -15.81 -10.58
CA SER A 4 -19.66 -14.75 -10.83
C SER A 4 -18.54 -14.76 -9.80
N ALA A 5 -18.86 -15.01 -8.53
CA ALA A 5 -17.86 -15.11 -7.46
C ALA A 5 -16.92 -16.32 -7.66
N ALA A 6 -17.44 -17.46 -8.11
CA ALA A 6 -16.64 -18.66 -8.40
C ALA A 6 -15.71 -18.43 -9.62
N SER A 7 -16.20 -17.76 -10.66
CA SER A 7 -15.40 -17.39 -11.84
C SER A 7 -14.28 -16.41 -11.47
N ASP A 8 -14.55 -15.45 -10.59
CA ASP A 8 -13.55 -14.49 -10.10
C ASP A 8 -12.48 -15.17 -9.24
N VAL A 9 -12.85 -16.14 -8.40
CA VAL A 9 -11.90 -16.91 -7.59
C VAL A 9 -10.97 -17.74 -8.48
N TYR A 10 -11.50 -18.38 -9.53
CA TYR A 10 -10.68 -19.18 -10.44
C TYR A 10 -9.70 -18.32 -11.26
N LYS A 11 -10.12 -17.17 -11.76
CA LYS A 11 -9.24 -16.22 -12.47
C LYS A 11 -8.15 -15.64 -11.57
N ARG A 12 -8.42 -15.46 -10.29
CA ARG A 12 -7.45 -14.93 -9.31
C ARG A 12 -6.29 -15.88 -9.02
N GLN A 13 -6.46 -17.20 -9.21
CA GLN A 13 -5.40 -18.18 -8.99
C GLN A 13 -4.29 -18.13 -10.05
N THR A 14 -4.53 -17.50 -11.19
CA THR A 14 -3.58 -17.41 -12.31
C THR A 14 -2.75 -16.11 -12.31
N LEU A 15 -3.15 -15.10 -11.52
CA LEU A 15 -2.45 -13.81 -11.41
C LEU A 15 -1.61 -13.75 -10.14
N SER A 16 -0.49 -13.03 -10.16
CA SER A 16 0.28 -12.73 -8.94
C SER A 16 -0.57 -11.90 -7.96
N GLY A 17 -0.20 -11.91 -6.67
CA GLY A 17 -0.91 -11.14 -5.64
C GLY A 17 -1.02 -9.66 -6.01
N GLY A 18 0.08 -9.04 -6.44
CA GLY A 18 0.11 -7.64 -6.88
C GLY A 18 -0.73 -7.36 -8.12
N GLU A 19 -0.71 -8.27 -9.11
CA GLU A 19 -1.54 -8.13 -10.32
C GLU A 19 -3.03 -8.18 -10.00
N ASN A 20 -3.45 -9.08 -9.13
CA ASN A 20 -4.83 -9.18 -8.66
C ASN A 20 -5.30 -7.89 -7.98
N GLN A 21 -4.45 -7.31 -7.12
CA GLN A 21 -4.77 -6.07 -6.41
C GLN A 21 -4.93 -4.90 -7.39
N ARG A 22 -4.04 -4.79 -8.39
CA ARG A 22 -4.10 -3.74 -9.42
C ARG A 22 -5.33 -3.86 -10.32
N VAL A 23 -5.74 -5.08 -10.69
CA VAL A 23 -6.98 -5.31 -11.45
C VAL A 23 -8.20 -4.88 -10.64
N LYS A 24 -8.26 -5.20 -9.34
CA LYS A 24 -9.33 -4.73 -8.46
C LYS A 24 -9.34 -3.22 -8.32
N LEU A 25 -8.16 -2.60 -8.15
CA LEU A 25 -8.02 -1.15 -8.08
C LEU A 25 -8.58 -0.48 -9.35
N ALA A 26 -8.22 -0.97 -10.54
CA ALA A 26 -8.73 -0.46 -11.81
C ALA A 26 -10.27 -0.60 -11.90
N TYR A 27 -10.82 -1.71 -11.42
CA TYR A 27 -12.27 -1.89 -11.34
C TYR A 27 -12.94 -0.83 -10.46
N TYR A 28 -12.45 -0.61 -9.24
CA TYR A 28 -13.01 0.37 -8.33
C TYR A 28 -12.88 1.82 -8.84
N LEU A 29 -11.78 2.12 -9.54
CA LEU A 29 -11.60 3.42 -10.19
C LEU A 29 -12.60 3.64 -11.35
N GLY A 30 -13.02 2.58 -12.03
CA GLY A 30 -14.04 2.60 -13.07
C GLY A 30 -15.47 2.76 -12.54
N LEU A 31 -15.72 2.48 -11.26
CA LEU A 31 -17.03 2.69 -10.66
C LEU A 31 -17.31 4.20 -10.49
N GLY A 32 -18.58 4.58 -10.61
CA GLY A 32 -19.05 5.92 -10.30
C GLY A 32 -18.95 6.26 -8.81
N LYS A 33 -19.83 7.15 -8.33
CA LYS A 33 -19.91 7.50 -6.90
C LYS A 33 -20.17 6.25 -6.06
N THR A 34 -19.25 5.95 -5.15
CA THR A 34 -19.35 4.85 -4.18
C THR A 34 -19.36 5.40 -2.75
N LYS A 35 -19.81 4.60 -1.80
CA LYS A 35 -19.71 4.95 -0.37
C LYS A 35 -18.25 5.00 0.07
N PRO A 36 -17.88 5.82 1.07
CA PRO A 36 -16.57 5.77 1.68
C PRO A 36 -16.18 4.33 2.03
N THR A 37 -15.03 3.91 1.55
CA THR A 37 -14.57 2.51 1.62
C THR A 37 -13.12 2.50 2.10
N LEU A 38 -12.78 1.53 2.94
CA LEU A 38 -11.40 1.24 3.32
C LEU A 38 -10.81 0.22 2.33
N PHE A 39 -9.72 0.61 1.67
CA PHE A 39 -8.92 -0.27 0.82
C PHE A 39 -7.64 -0.66 1.54
N ILE A 40 -7.32 -1.95 1.54
CA ILE A 40 -6.08 -2.48 2.10
C ILE A 40 -5.34 -3.20 0.99
N PHE A 41 -4.10 -2.78 0.73
CA PHE A 41 -3.20 -3.37 -0.26
C PHE A 41 -1.99 -3.98 0.45
N ASP A 42 -1.65 -5.19 0.07
CA ASP A 42 -0.53 -5.95 0.61
C ASP A 42 0.55 -6.12 -0.47
N GLU A 43 1.69 -5.44 -0.29
CA GLU A 43 2.82 -5.39 -1.23
C GLU A 43 2.40 -5.13 -2.69
N PRO A 44 1.61 -4.07 -2.98
CA PRO A 44 1.07 -3.84 -4.32
C PRO A 44 2.15 -3.46 -5.34
N THR A 45 3.36 -3.10 -4.92
CA THR A 45 4.48 -2.78 -5.81
C THR A 45 5.24 -4.00 -6.32
N THR A 46 4.90 -5.21 -5.85
CA THR A 46 5.56 -6.45 -6.28
C THR A 46 5.55 -6.59 -7.80
N GLY A 47 6.74 -6.76 -8.39
CA GLY A 47 6.94 -6.91 -9.83
C GLY A 47 6.80 -5.62 -10.64
N LEU A 48 6.66 -4.45 -10.01
CA LEU A 48 6.57 -3.16 -10.69
C LEU A 48 7.94 -2.51 -10.89
N HIS A 49 8.11 -1.85 -12.04
CA HIS A 49 9.19 -0.91 -12.28
C HIS A 49 8.84 0.48 -11.73
N PHE A 50 9.83 1.35 -11.57
CA PHE A 50 9.69 2.69 -11.00
C PHE A 50 8.54 3.52 -11.61
N HIS A 51 8.41 3.51 -12.95
CA HIS A 51 7.34 4.25 -13.62
C HIS A 51 5.93 3.72 -13.29
N ASP A 52 5.82 2.43 -13.02
CA ASP A 52 4.52 1.81 -12.69
C ASP A 52 4.14 2.12 -11.25
N ILE A 53 5.12 2.30 -10.35
CA ILE A 53 4.87 2.76 -8.97
C ILE A 53 4.22 4.14 -8.97
N LYS A 54 4.68 5.07 -9.83
CA LYS A 54 4.06 6.39 -9.96
C LYS A 54 2.59 6.30 -10.36
N ARG A 55 2.28 5.45 -11.36
CA ARG A 55 0.88 5.23 -11.79
C ARG A 55 0.02 4.63 -10.68
N LEU A 56 0.60 3.74 -9.87
CA LEU A 56 -0.09 3.15 -8.73
C LEU A 56 -0.39 4.21 -7.66
N LEU A 57 0.54 5.13 -7.38
CA LEU A 57 0.33 6.26 -6.48
C LEU A 57 -0.78 7.19 -6.99
N GLU A 58 -0.77 7.54 -8.28
CA GLU A 58 -1.83 8.35 -8.91
C GLU A 58 -3.21 7.69 -8.77
N ALA A 59 -3.27 6.36 -8.83
CA ALA A 59 -4.50 5.60 -8.63
C ALA A 59 -4.96 5.64 -7.16
N PHE A 60 -4.04 5.57 -6.19
CA PHE A 60 -4.38 5.75 -4.77
C PHE A 60 -4.87 7.16 -4.48
N ASP A 61 -4.22 8.18 -5.01
CA ASP A 61 -4.65 9.58 -4.89
C ASP A 61 -6.07 9.78 -5.44
N ALA A 62 -6.39 9.11 -6.54
CA ALA A 62 -7.74 9.15 -7.12
C ALA A 62 -8.79 8.50 -6.20
N LEU A 63 -8.46 7.42 -5.48
CA LEU A 63 -9.35 6.83 -4.47
C LEU A 63 -9.53 7.78 -3.28
N ILE A 64 -8.44 8.33 -2.75
CA ILE A 64 -8.44 9.26 -1.62
C ILE A 64 -9.26 10.51 -1.97
N GLY A 65 -9.04 11.08 -3.16
CA GLY A 65 -9.79 12.23 -3.66
C GLY A 65 -11.30 11.98 -3.82
N ARG A 66 -11.74 10.73 -3.87
CA ARG A 66 -13.16 10.33 -3.84
C ARG A 66 -13.70 10.09 -2.43
N GLY A 67 -12.90 10.33 -1.39
CA GLY A 67 -13.29 10.15 0.02
C GLY A 67 -13.11 8.73 0.55
N HIS A 68 -12.29 7.91 -0.12
CA HIS A 68 -11.90 6.60 0.39
C HIS A 68 -10.65 6.68 1.28
N THR A 69 -10.42 5.65 2.09
CA THR A 69 -9.20 5.48 2.89
C THR A 69 -8.37 4.35 2.29
N VAL A 70 -7.07 4.58 2.16
CA VAL A 70 -6.13 3.60 1.61
C VAL A 70 -5.08 3.25 2.67
N ILE A 71 -4.95 1.95 2.98
CA ILE A 71 -3.86 1.39 3.78
C ILE A 71 -3.01 0.52 2.88
N VAL A 72 -1.70 0.73 2.92
CA VAL A 72 -0.74 -0.02 2.10
C VAL A 72 0.29 -0.66 3.03
N ILE A 73 0.44 -1.99 2.94
CA ILE A 73 1.51 -2.72 3.60
C ILE A 73 2.65 -2.79 2.60
N GLU A 74 3.78 -2.16 2.90
CA GLU A 74 4.89 -2.01 1.95
C GLU A 74 6.26 -1.93 2.64
N HIS A 75 7.27 -2.30 1.86
CA HIS A 75 8.69 -2.10 2.20
C HIS A 75 9.44 -1.30 1.11
N ASN A 76 8.76 -0.94 0.03
CA ASN A 76 9.33 -0.11 -1.03
C ASN A 76 9.39 1.36 -0.60
N LEU A 77 10.60 1.90 -0.46
CA LEU A 77 10.81 3.27 0.03
C LEU A 77 10.24 4.34 -0.91
N GLU A 78 10.14 4.09 -2.21
CA GLU A 78 9.53 5.02 -3.17
C GLU A 78 8.01 5.14 -2.94
N MET A 79 7.37 4.09 -2.44
CA MET A 79 5.97 4.12 -2.01
C MET A 79 5.85 4.77 -0.62
N ILE A 80 6.67 4.34 0.34
CA ILE A 80 6.61 4.76 1.75
C ILE A 80 6.81 6.28 1.88
N LYS A 81 7.74 6.88 1.13
CA LYS A 81 7.99 8.34 1.18
C LYS A 81 6.80 9.20 0.73
N CYS A 82 5.85 8.62 0.01
CA CYS A 82 4.65 9.30 -0.49
C CYS A 82 3.43 9.11 0.43
N ALA A 83 3.59 8.41 1.56
CA ALA A 83 2.49 8.21 2.51
C ALA A 83 2.19 9.50 3.28
N ASP A 84 0.92 9.75 3.58
CA ASP A 84 0.51 10.82 4.49
C ASP A 84 0.84 10.48 5.95
N TYR A 85 0.81 9.18 6.28
CA TYR A 85 1.05 8.67 7.63
C TYR A 85 1.64 7.26 7.57
N ILE A 86 2.64 7.00 8.39
CA ILE A 86 3.35 5.72 8.49
C ILE A 86 3.09 5.12 9.87
N ILE A 87 2.86 3.80 9.90
CA ILE A 87 2.89 2.98 11.11
C ILE A 87 4.03 1.98 10.92
N ASP A 88 5.17 2.24 11.58
CA ASP A 88 6.35 1.38 11.48
C ASP A 88 6.27 0.25 12.51
N LEU A 89 6.34 -0.99 12.00
CA LEU A 89 6.27 -2.19 12.82
C LEU A 89 7.63 -2.89 12.85
N GLY A 90 8.05 -3.31 14.04
CA GLY A 90 9.35 -3.97 14.19
C GLY A 90 9.60 -4.44 15.61
N PRO A 91 10.92 -4.51 16.03
CA PRO A 91 12.11 -4.29 15.20
C PRO A 91 12.41 -5.42 14.22
N ASP A 92 11.93 -6.63 14.49
CA ASP A 92 12.15 -7.87 13.74
C ASP A 92 10.83 -8.47 13.23
N GLY A 93 10.91 -9.62 12.54
CA GLY A 93 9.75 -10.45 12.19
C GLY A 93 9.45 -11.54 13.23
N GLY A 94 8.33 -12.23 13.06
CA GLY A 94 7.91 -13.36 13.92
C GLY A 94 7.68 -12.96 15.38
N ASN A 95 8.10 -13.81 16.32
CA ASN A 95 7.83 -13.62 17.76
C ASN A 95 8.52 -12.39 18.39
N ARG A 96 9.48 -11.77 17.70
CA ARG A 96 10.20 -10.55 18.13
C ARG A 96 9.76 -9.30 17.39
N GLY A 97 8.81 -9.43 16.46
CA GLY A 97 8.26 -8.36 15.65
C GLY A 97 6.84 -7.99 16.02
N GLY A 98 6.21 -7.18 15.17
CA GLY A 98 4.81 -6.80 15.30
C GLY A 98 4.51 -5.75 16.36
N ASN A 99 5.53 -5.16 16.98
CA ASN A 99 5.37 -4.01 17.85
C ASN A 99 5.38 -2.71 17.03
N VAL A 100 4.60 -1.72 17.45
CA VAL A 100 4.69 -0.38 16.87
C VAL A 100 5.98 0.26 17.35
N VAL A 101 6.91 0.52 16.43
CA VAL A 101 8.19 1.21 16.72
C VAL A 101 7.96 2.71 16.77
N CYS A 102 7.32 3.27 15.77
CA CYS A 102 6.89 4.65 15.72
C CYS A 102 5.75 4.86 14.73
N THR A 103 5.12 6.00 14.82
CA THR A 103 4.07 6.43 13.88
C THR A 103 4.23 7.91 13.58
N GLY A 104 3.82 8.36 12.41
CA GLY A 104 3.86 9.78 12.03
C GLY A 104 3.95 9.97 10.52
N THR A 105 4.17 11.21 10.11
CA THR A 105 4.51 11.53 8.73
C THR A 105 5.88 10.96 8.36
N PRO A 106 6.22 10.84 7.07
CA PRO A 106 7.56 10.43 6.66
C PRO A 106 8.68 11.24 7.33
N GLU A 107 8.49 12.55 7.48
CA GLU A 107 9.44 13.47 8.13
C GLU A 107 9.59 13.20 9.63
N GLU A 108 8.53 12.81 10.31
CA GLU A 108 8.56 12.44 11.73
C GLU A 108 9.24 11.08 11.93
N VAL A 109 8.96 10.12 11.04
CA VAL A 109 9.53 8.77 11.11
C VAL A 109 11.04 8.77 10.89
N ILE A 110 11.59 9.63 10.02
CA ILE A 110 13.05 9.74 9.84
C ILE A 110 13.76 10.29 11.08
N MET A 111 13.05 10.94 12.00
CA MET A 111 13.60 11.43 13.29
C MET A 111 13.56 10.37 14.39
N CYS A 112 12.85 9.27 14.18
CA CYS A 112 12.76 8.16 15.14
C CYS A 112 14.03 7.29 15.06
N LYS A 113 14.85 7.32 16.10
CA LYS A 113 16.14 6.61 16.15
C LYS A 113 15.99 5.08 16.09
N GLU A 114 14.90 4.58 16.61
CA GLU A 114 14.58 3.15 16.69
C GLU A 114 14.04 2.61 15.36
N SER A 115 13.60 3.48 14.45
CA SER A 115 13.03 3.08 13.16
C SER A 115 14.12 2.74 12.13
N LEU A 116 14.16 1.47 11.72
CA LEU A 116 14.97 1.06 10.58
C LEU A 116 14.42 1.65 9.28
N THR A 117 13.09 1.68 9.13
CA THR A 117 12.41 2.32 8.00
C THR A 117 12.81 3.78 7.91
N GLY A 118 12.76 4.53 9.01
CA GLY A 118 13.16 5.93 9.07
C GLY A 118 14.61 6.16 8.69
N LYS A 119 15.50 5.28 9.12
CA LYS A 119 16.93 5.35 8.77
C LYS A 119 17.15 5.30 7.25
N TYR A 120 16.51 4.37 6.54
CA TYR A 120 16.66 4.24 5.08
C TYR A 120 15.83 5.27 4.31
N LEU A 121 14.69 5.70 4.88
CA LEU A 121 13.83 6.70 4.28
C LEU A 121 14.49 8.09 4.22
N LYS A 122 15.36 8.39 5.19
CA LYS A 122 16.07 9.66 5.28
C LYS A 122 16.84 9.99 3.99
N ASP A 123 17.52 9.00 3.39
CA ASP A 123 18.30 9.18 2.16
C ASP A 123 17.40 9.40 0.92
N LYS A 124 16.09 9.17 1.04
CA LYS A 124 15.10 9.34 -0.03
C LYS A 124 14.32 10.65 0.07
N LEU A 125 14.34 11.31 1.23
CA LEU A 125 13.63 12.57 1.48
C LEU A 125 14.56 13.79 1.46
N LEU A 126 15.85 13.60 1.69
CA LEU A 126 16.89 14.63 1.68
C LEU A 126 17.67 14.60 0.37
#